data_9834ae67972ea3ac4fc1196ea03881c3
#
_entry.id   9834ae67972ea3ac4fc1196ea03881c3
#
_cell.length_a   1.000
_cell.length_b   1.000
_cell.length_c   1.000
_cell.angle_alpha   90.00
_cell.angle_beta   90.00
_cell.angle_gamma   90.00
#
_symmetry.space_group_name_H-M   'P 1'
#
loop_
_entity.id
_entity.type
_entity.pdbx_description
1 polymer ?
#
loop_
_entity_poly.entity_id
_entity_poly.type
_entity_poly.pdbx_seq_one_letter_code
_entity_poly.pdbx_strand_id
1 'polypeptide(L)'
;MAERLPINSAQLQHITNEPVPNHLKRWWFCLGGTPAYLFVVQIVTGILLAFYYQSAPASAYESVRYITQDATLGWYIRSLHKWAATLMIAAVILHQMRVYFTCAYRRPRELNWVIGMALLMCTLLTGFTGYSLVFEQLSFWGATVAANISDAAPLVGSFAKHLLLGGDSYNDHTLSRFYILHAAVLPTTIVLLVAVHITMIRLHGVTELKFEDEPADKPQHFNFFPDHLLTEIMIGLVLMILLSALAVTLPATMGPKANPLVTPEEIKPEWFFYVSFRWLKMFSLSVAVISTGFIVAAMFLWPWIDIVLRKITKSEDISIYIGILATFALIGLTVYEAVVHH
;
A
#
# COMPACT_ATOMS: atom_id res chain seq x y z
N MET A 1 39.51 7.88 11.74
CA MET A 1 38.07 7.88 11.40
C MET A 1 37.22 7.23 12.48
N ALA A 2 37.69 6.19 13.17
CA ALA A 2 36.97 5.52 14.25
C ALA A 2 36.68 6.39 15.50
N GLU A 3 37.47 7.45 15.74
CA GLU A 3 37.23 8.33 16.88
C GLU A 3 36.08 9.36 16.70
N ARG A 4 35.59 9.54 15.48
CA ARG A 4 34.52 10.53 15.17
C ARG A 4 33.12 9.95 15.02
N LEU A 5 33.00 8.63 14.93
CA LEU A 5 31.72 7.95 14.92
C LEU A 5 31.75 6.94 16.08
N PRO A 6 30.83 7.03 17.06
CA PRO A 6 30.79 6.13 18.21
C PRO A 6 30.24 4.75 17.84
N ILE A 7 30.59 4.23 16.65
CA ILE A 7 30.18 2.91 16.20
C ILE A 7 31.30 1.95 16.59
N ASN A 8 31.04 1.16 17.63
CA ASN A 8 31.93 0.09 18.05
C ASN A 8 31.97 -0.97 16.95
N SER A 9 33.16 -1.46 16.61
CA SER A 9 33.38 -2.52 15.62
C SER A 9 32.53 -3.79 15.93
N ALA A 10 32.30 -4.09 17.21
CA ALA A 10 31.45 -5.17 17.65
C ALA A 10 29.95 -4.96 17.30
N GLN A 11 29.44 -3.71 17.39
CA GLN A 11 28.08 -3.37 16.97
C GLN A 11 27.92 -3.47 15.45
N LEU A 12 28.93 -3.03 14.69
CA LEU A 12 28.92 -3.17 13.24
C LEU A 12 28.93 -4.63 12.82
N GLN A 13 29.76 -5.47 13.45
CA GLN A 13 29.80 -6.91 13.22
C GLN A 13 28.48 -7.60 13.57
N HIS A 14 27.80 -7.15 14.62
CA HIS A 14 26.49 -7.70 15.00
C HIS A 14 25.43 -7.42 13.93
N ILE A 15 25.44 -6.21 13.30
CA ILE A 15 24.50 -5.85 12.23
C ILE A 15 24.85 -6.60 10.92
N THR A 16 26.14 -6.73 10.59
CA THR A 16 26.56 -7.36 9.33
C THR A 16 26.43 -8.88 9.34
N ASN A 17 26.64 -9.50 10.50
CA ASN A 17 26.58 -10.96 10.66
C ASN A 17 25.20 -11.47 11.14
N GLU A 18 24.17 -10.64 11.05
CA GLU A 18 22.83 -11.07 11.44
C GLU A 18 22.38 -12.26 10.58
N PRO A 19 21.96 -13.38 11.23
CA PRO A 19 21.54 -14.57 10.51
C PRO A 19 20.18 -14.35 9.85
N VAL A 20 20.11 -14.63 8.56
CA VAL A 20 18.90 -14.56 7.74
C VAL A 20 18.49 -15.97 7.33
N PRO A 21 17.24 -16.40 7.52
CA PRO A 21 16.77 -17.73 7.14
C PRO A 21 16.93 -18.02 5.64
N ASN A 22 17.34 -19.22 5.27
CA ASN A 22 17.66 -19.61 3.89
C ASN A 22 16.51 -19.42 2.89
N HIS A 23 15.26 -19.54 3.32
CA HIS A 23 14.12 -19.34 2.44
C HIS A 23 14.10 -17.91 1.81
N LEU A 24 14.73 -16.93 2.47
CA LEU A 24 14.86 -15.56 1.93
C LEU A 24 15.90 -15.44 0.80
N LYS A 25 16.64 -16.48 0.46
CA LYS A 25 17.42 -16.56 -0.80
C LYS A 25 16.52 -16.65 -2.02
N ARG A 26 15.28 -17.11 -1.87
CA ARG A 26 14.28 -17.17 -2.95
C ARG A 26 13.65 -15.79 -3.09
N TRP A 27 13.81 -15.17 -4.26
CA TRP A 27 13.42 -13.78 -4.54
C TRP A 27 11.95 -13.45 -4.19
N TRP A 28 11.01 -14.39 -4.33
CA TRP A 28 9.60 -14.17 -3.98
C TRP A 28 9.34 -14.10 -2.47
N PHE A 29 10.31 -14.41 -1.63
CA PHE A 29 10.24 -14.15 -0.20
C PHE A 29 10.83 -12.81 0.22
N CYS A 30 11.51 -12.07 -0.69
CA CYS A 30 12.02 -10.72 -0.49
C CYS A 30 10.93 -9.64 -0.65
N LEU A 31 9.65 -10.03 -0.66
CA LEU A 31 8.52 -9.10 -0.82
C LEU A 31 8.40 -8.06 0.30
N GLY A 32 9.12 -8.19 1.41
CA GLY A 32 9.14 -7.19 2.48
C GLY A 32 9.96 -5.95 2.15
N GLY A 33 11.09 -6.12 1.46
CA GLY A 33 11.97 -5.03 1.02
C GLY A 33 11.41 -4.27 -0.19
N THR A 34 10.70 -4.96 -1.08
CA THR A 34 10.11 -4.37 -2.30
C THR A 34 9.22 -3.15 -2.02
N PRO A 35 8.20 -3.20 -1.13
CA PRO A 35 7.41 -2.01 -0.78
C PRO A 35 8.24 -0.89 -0.18
N ALA A 36 9.25 -1.21 0.63
CA ALA A 36 10.11 -0.20 1.23
C ALA A 36 10.94 0.53 0.17
N TYR A 37 11.51 -0.19 -0.81
CA TYR A 37 12.20 0.42 -1.94
C TYR A 37 11.26 1.32 -2.76
N LEU A 38 10.08 0.83 -3.11
CA LEU A 38 9.08 1.60 -3.86
C LEU A 38 8.62 2.84 -3.07
N PHE A 39 8.54 2.75 -1.75
CA PHE A 39 8.22 3.88 -0.90
C PHE A 39 9.32 4.96 -0.95
N VAL A 40 10.60 4.58 -0.98
CA VAL A 40 11.70 5.54 -1.19
C VAL A 40 11.56 6.25 -2.54
N VAL A 41 11.24 5.51 -3.61
CA VAL A 41 10.97 6.11 -4.93
C VAL A 41 9.79 7.09 -4.85
N GLN A 42 8.72 6.74 -4.11
CA GLN A 42 7.56 7.63 -3.89
C GLN A 42 7.96 8.93 -3.18
N ILE A 43 8.79 8.85 -2.12
CA ILE A 43 9.26 10.04 -1.40
C ILE A 43 10.06 10.94 -2.34
N VAL A 44 11.06 10.39 -3.04
CA VAL A 44 11.93 11.17 -3.92
C VAL A 44 11.15 11.83 -5.05
N THR A 45 10.34 11.07 -5.76
CA THR A 45 9.51 11.60 -6.86
C THR A 45 8.44 12.57 -6.35
N GLY A 46 7.83 12.28 -5.19
CA GLY A 46 6.83 13.14 -4.56
C GLY A 46 7.39 14.52 -4.16
N ILE A 47 8.59 14.57 -3.58
CA ILE A 47 9.27 15.83 -3.26
C ILE A 47 9.51 16.65 -4.53
N LEU A 48 9.99 16.01 -5.62
CA LEU A 48 10.22 16.71 -6.89
C LEU A 48 8.92 17.26 -7.50
N LEU A 49 7.81 16.52 -7.41
CA LEU A 49 6.49 16.97 -7.87
C LEU A 49 5.96 18.12 -6.99
N ALA A 50 6.20 18.09 -5.69
CA ALA A 50 5.72 19.09 -4.73
C ALA A 50 6.32 20.49 -4.99
N PHE A 51 7.48 20.61 -5.64
CA PHE A 51 8.03 21.91 -6.03
C PHE A 51 7.16 22.69 -7.02
N TYR A 52 6.32 22.00 -7.79
CA TYR A 52 5.52 22.59 -8.85
C TYR A 52 4.01 22.52 -8.58
N TYR A 53 3.58 21.60 -7.71
CA TYR A 53 2.16 21.38 -7.44
C TYR A 53 1.54 22.49 -6.61
N GLN A 54 0.33 22.91 -6.99
CA GLN A 54 -0.47 23.91 -6.28
C GLN A 54 -1.79 23.31 -5.82
N SER A 55 -2.03 23.25 -4.51
CA SER A 55 -3.16 22.55 -3.90
C SER A 55 -4.47 23.36 -3.83
N ALA A 56 -4.72 24.26 -4.78
CA ALA A 56 -5.97 25.01 -4.86
C ALA A 56 -6.81 24.60 -6.09
N PRO A 57 -8.15 24.49 -6.00
CA PRO A 57 -9.00 24.08 -7.13
C PRO A 57 -8.79 24.91 -8.40
N ALA A 58 -8.49 26.21 -8.26
CA ALA A 58 -8.25 27.10 -9.39
C ALA A 58 -6.95 26.75 -10.16
N SER A 59 -5.92 26.19 -9.50
CA SER A 59 -4.57 26.01 -10.05
C SER A 59 -4.09 24.55 -10.06
N ALA A 60 -4.73 23.65 -9.31
CA ALA A 60 -4.26 22.26 -9.15
C ALA A 60 -4.13 21.55 -10.50
N TYR A 61 -5.18 21.50 -11.30
CA TYR A 61 -5.16 20.88 -12.62
C TYR A 61 -4.10 21.49 -13.54
N GLU A 62 -3.99 22.81 -13.56
CA GLU A 62 -3.03 23.53 -14.41
C GLU A 62 -1.59 23.29 -13.95
N SER A 63 -1.34 23.16 -12.65
CA SER A 63 -0.02 22.83 -12.14
C SER A 63 0.41 21.41 -12.52
N VAL A 64 -0.51 20.43 -12.48
CA VAL A 64 -0.24 19.06 -12.95
C VAL A 64 -0.06 19.03 -14.47
N ARG A 65 -0.81 19.84 -15.22
CA ARG A 65 -0.62 20.00 -16.67
C ARG A 65 0.76 20.56 -16.99
N TYR A 66 1.18 21.62 -16.29
CA TYR A 66 2.53 22.19 -16.41
C TYR A 66 3.63 21.16 -16.14
N ILE A 67 3.50 20.39 -15.03
CA ILE A 67 4.44 19.30 -14.71
C ILE A 67 4.51 18.29 -15.87
N THR A 68 3.37 17.96 -16.47
CA THR A 68 3.27 16.90 -17.47
C THR A 68 3.77 17.34 -18.85
N GLN A 69 3.56 18.60 -19.23
CA GLN A 69 3.78 19.09 -20.60
C GLN A 69 4.99 20.02 -20.73
N ASP A 70 5.26 20.87 -19.73
CA ASP A 70 6.18 21.99 -19.85
C ASP A 70 7.45 21.83 -18.99
N ALA A 71 7.35 21.21 -17.79
CA ALA A 71 8.48 21.04 -16.91
C ALA A 71 9.48 20.01 -17.43
N THR A 72 10.79 20.35 -17.39
CA THR A 72 11.86 19.43 -17.81
C THR A 72 11.79 18.11 -17.03
N LEU A 73 11.63 16.98 -17.73
CA LEU A 73 11.45 15.64 -17.18
C LEU A 73 10.23 15.48 -16.25
N GLY A 74 9.35 16.47 -16.16
CA GLY A 74 8.19 16.44 -15.27
C GLY A 74 7.24 15.29 -15.60
N TRP A 75 6.98 15.02 -16.89
CA TRP A 75 6.19 13.89 -17.36
C TRP A 75 6.77 12.53 -16.90
N TYR A 76 8.09 12.40 -16.92
CA TYR A 76 8.78 11.17 -16.52
C TYR A 76 8.69 10.96 -15.01
N ILE A 77 8.99 12.00 -14.20
CA ILE A 77 8.90 11.94 -12.73
C ILE A 77 7.47 11.65 -12.29
N ARG A 78 6.47 12.30 -12.91
CA ARG A 78 5.06 12.04 -12.63
C ARG A 78 4.67 10.60 -12.99
N SER A 79 5.14 10.09 -14.12
CA SER A 79 4.88 8.71 -14.54
C SER A 79 5.54 7.69 -13.62
N LEU A 80 6.79 7.93 -13.20
CA LEU A 80 7.48 7.12 -12.19
C LEU A 80 6.67 7.08 -10.87
N HIS A 81 6.20 8.24 -10.41
CA HIS A 81 5.41 8.34 -9.19
C HIS A 81 4.13 7.52 -9.28
N LYS A 82 3.38 7.64 -10.38
CA LYS A 82 2.15 6.87 -10.62
C LYS A 82 2.41 5.36 -10.66
N TRP A 83 3.41 4.92 -11.45
CA TRP A 83 3.72 3.50 -11.58
C TRP A 83 4.30 2.90 -10.31
N ALA A 84 5.15 3.65 -9.59
CA ALA A 84 5.68 3.21 -8.31
C ALA A 84 4.55 3.07 -7.26
N ALA A 85 3.53 3.95 -7.26
CA ALA A 85 2.35 3.80 -6.41
C ALA A 85 1.58 2.51 -6.73
N THR A 86 1.32 2.25 -8.02
CA THR A 86 0.65 1.04 -8.50
C THR A 86 1.38 -0.23 -8.07
N LEU A 87 2.70 -0.29 -8.32
CA LEU A 87 3.52 -1.44 -7.95
C LEU A 87 3.68 -1.57 -6.43
N MET A 88 3.74 -0.47 -5.69
CA MET A 88 3.82 -0.48 -4.23
C MET A 88 2.56 -1.10 -3.62
N ILE A 89 1.37 -0.69 -4.06
CA ILE A 89 0.10 -1.26 -3.58
C ILE A 89 0.05 -2.75 -3.89
N ALA A 90 0.38 -3.15 -5.12
CA ALA A 90 0.44 -4.56 -5.50
C ALA A 90 1.44 -5.36 -4.64
N ALA A 91 2.64 -4.82 -4.41
CA ALA A 91 3.67 -5.46 -3.60
C ALA A 91 3.25 -5.60 -2.13
N VAL A 92 2.60 -4.58 -1.54
CA VAL A 92 2.08 -4.64 -0.16
C VAL A 92 0.99 -5.71 -0.05
N ILE A 93 0.07 -5.80 -1.02
CA ILE A 93 -0.97 -6.84 -1.04
C ILE A 93 -0.33 -8.23 -1.15
N LEU A 94 0.61 -8.43 -2.06
CA LEU A 94 1.32 -9.70 -2.22
C LEU A 94 2.14 -10.07 -0.96
N HIS A 95 2.79 -9.08 -0.34
CA HIS A 95 3.48 -9.28 0.93
C HIS A 95 2.51 -9.71 2.03
N GLN A 96 1.36 -9.07 2.15
CA GLN A 96 0.32 -9.43 3.12
C GLN A 96 -0.22 -10.84 2.88
N MET A 97 -0.49 -11.21 1.62
CA MET A 97 -0.91 -12.55 1.24
C MET A 97 0.16 -13.60 1.60
N ARG A 98 1.43 -13.32 1.31
CA ARG A 98 2.53 -14.22 1.69
C ARG A 98 2.59 -14.42 3.21
N VAL A 99 2.51 -13.35 4.01
CA VAL A 99 2.49 -13.44 5.48
C VAL A 99 1.29 -14.26 5.96
N TYR A 100 0.14 -14.09 5.33
CA TYR A 100 -1.07 -14.84 5.62
C TYR A 100 -0.91 -16.34 5.33
N PHE A 101 -0.55 -16.71 4.10
CA PHE A 101 -0.46 -18.12 3.68
C PHE A 101 0.69 -18.91 4.32
N THR A 102 1.74 -18.22 4.75
CA THR A 102 2.81 -18.84 5.53
C THR A 102 2.53 -18.89 7.04
N CYS A 103 1.34 -18.41 7.47
CA CYS A 103 0.97 -18.29 8.88
C CYS A 103 1.99 -17.50 9.72
N ALA A 104 2.75 -16.60 9.09
CA ALA A 104 3.81 -15.84 9.73
C ALA A 104 3.28 -14.80 10.75
N TYR A 105 1.97 -14.55 10.77
CA TYR A 105 1.26 -13.72 11.74
C TYR A 105 1.02 -14.41 13.09
N ARG A 106 1.22 -15.76 13.18
CA ARG A 106 1.00 -16.50 14.41
C ARG A 106 2.01 -16.11 15.47
N ARG A 107 1.69 -16.42 16.72
CA ARG A 107 2.49 -16.10 17.92
C ARG A 107 4.00 -16.36 17.70
N PRO A 108 4.86 -15.41 18.08
CA PRO A 108 4.63 -14.16 18.83
C PRO A 108 4.45 -12.90 17.95
N ARG A 109 3.98 -13.01 16.69
CA ARG A 109 4.00 -11.95 15.68
C ARG A 109 2.64 -11.30 15.42
N GLU A 110 1.66 -11.50 16.29
CA GLU A 110 0.29 -10.98 16.16
C GLU A 110 0.26 -9.45 16.05
N LEU A 111 1.05 -8.76 16.90
CA LEU A 111 1.13 -7.30 16.86
C LEU A 111 1.78 -6.80 15.57
N ASN A 112 2.78 -7.53 15.05
CA ASN A 112 3.41 -7.16 13.79
C ASN A 112 2.44 -7.28 12.60
N TRP A 113 1.52 -8.24 12.65
CA TRP A 113 0.41 -8.34 11.71
C TRP A 113 -0.49 -7.11 11.75
N VAL A 114 -0.91 -6.66 12.95
CA VAL A 114 -1.73 -5.47 13.14
C VAL A 114 -1.05 -4.23 12.55
N ILE A 115 0.25 -4.06 12.80
CA ILE A 115 1.05 -2.96 12.24
C ILE A 115 1.09 -3.08 10.70
N GLY A 116 1.27 -4.29 10.16
CA GLY A 116 1.22 -4.55 8.71
C GLY A 116 -0.12 -4.19 8.08
N MET A 117 -1.22 -4.49 8.77
CA MET A 117 -2.56 -4.06 8.33
C MET A 117 -2.73 -2.54 8.35
N ALA A 118 -2.21 -1.87 9.37
CA ALA A 118 -2.21 -0.40 9.43
C ALA A 118 -1.38 0.21 8.29
N LEU A 119 -0.23 -0.37 7.97
CA LEU A 119 0.59 0.03 6.82
C LEU A 119 -0.16 -0.14 5.49
N LEU A 120 -0.88 -1.25 5.29
CA LEU A 120 -1.72 -1.46 4.11
C LEU A 120 -2.79 -0.37 4.00
N MET A 121 -3.50 -0.08 5.10
CA MET A 121 -4.52 0.97 5.11
C MET A 121 -3.94 2.36 4.80
N CYS A 122 -2.80 2.73 5.41
CA CYS A 122 -2.11 3.98 5.10
C CYS A 122 -1.67 4.05 3.64
N THR A 123 -1.18 2.94 3.06
CA THR A 123 -0.79 2.87 1.65
C THR A 123 -1.98 3.11 0.72
N LEU A 124 -3.13 2.46 0.98
CA LEU A 124 -4.35 2.66 0.20
C LEU A 124 -4.89 4.08 0.32
N LEU A 125 -4.88 4.67 1.53
CA LEU A 125 -5.27 6.06 1.75
C LEU A 125 -4.32 7.04 1.04
N THR A 126 -3.02 6.74 1.01
CA THR A 126 -2.04 7.56 0.27
C THR A 126 -2.32 7.48 -1.23
N GLY A 127 -2.61 6.29 -1.76
CA GLY A 127 -3.03 6.12 -3.16
C GLY A 127 -4.29 6.91 -3.50
N PHE A 128 -5.30 6.85 -2.63
CA PHE A 128 -6.56 7.59 -2.80
C PHE A 128 -6.36 9.12 -2.79
N THR A 129 -5.64 9.63 -1.78
CA THR A 129 -5.39 11.07 -1.67
C THR A 129 -4.54 11.57 -2.84
N GLY A 130 -3.51 10.81 -3.27
CA GLY A 130 -2.68 11.15 -4.43
C GLY A 130 -3.45 11.19 -5.75
N TYR A 131 -4.32 10.22 -5.99
CA TYR A 131 -5.24 10.23 -7.13
C TYR A 131 -6.12 11.49 -7.14
N SER A 132 -6.64 11.89 -5.99
CA SER A 132 -7.51 13.05 -5.84
C SER A 132 -6.81 14.38 -6.14
N LEU A 133 -5.48 14.47 -5.98
CA LEU A 133 -4.70 15.70 -6.21
C LEU A 133 -4.61 16.12 -7.68
N VAL A 134 -4.85 15.23 -8.65
CA VAL A 134 -4.81 15.56 -10.08
C VAL A 134 -5.90 16.55 -10.46
N PHE A 135 -7.01 16.55 -9.72
CA PHE A 135 -8.19 17.42 -9.92
C PHE A 135 -8.76 17.34 -11.35
N GLU A 136 -8.74 16.14 -11.90
CA GLU A 136 -9.45 15.80 -13.13
C GLU A 136 -10.87 15.31 -12.83
N GLN A 137 -11.70 15.18 -13.85
CA GLN A 137 -13.12 14.85 -13.72
C GLN A 137 -13.36 13.57 -12.88
N LEU A 138 -12.64 12.49 -13.19
CA LEU A 138 -12.79 11.22 -12.45
C LEU A 138 -12.29 11.32 -11.01
N SER A 139 -11.18 12.00 -10.75
CA SER A 139 -10.64 12.13 -9.40
C SER A 139 -11.50 13.01 -8.49
N PHE A 140 -12.08 14.08 -9.01
CA PHE A 140 -13.03 14.93 -8.28
C PHE A 140 -14.28 14.13 -7.87
N TRP A 141 -14.91 13.45 -8.83
CA TRP A 141 -16.12 12.67 -8.55
C TRP A 141 -15.80 11.43 -7.71
N GLY A 142 -14.63 10.80 -7.89
CA GLY A 142 -14.17 9.72 -7.04
C GLY A 142 -14.02 10.14 -5.58
N ALA A 143 -13.46 11.32 -5.32
CA ALA A 143 -13.34 11.87 -3.97
C ALA A 143 -14.71 12.21 -3.36
N THR A 144 -15.61 12.79 -4.16
CA THR A 144 -16.99 13.13 -3.74
C THR A 144 -17.78 11.87 -3.37
N VAL A 145 -17.71 10.83 -4.21
CA VAL A 145 -18.36 9.54 -3.96
C VAL A 145 -17.79 8.87 -2.71
N ALA A 146 -16.46 8.84 -2.53
CA ALA A 146 -15.83 8.26 -1.36
C ALA A 146 -16.25 8.97 -0.05
N ALA A 147 -16.37 10.29 -0.08
CA ALA A 147 -16.85 11.06 1.07
C ALA A 147 -18.33 10.76 1.39
N ASN A 148 -19.19 10.61 0.39
CA ASN A 148 -20.58 10.24 0.59
C ASN A 148 -20.74 8.79 1.07
N ILE A 149 -19.88 7.88 0.62
CA ILE A 149 -19.80 6.50 1.15
C ILE A 149 -19.40 6.52 2.62
N SER A 150 -18.40 7.33 2.99
CA SER A 150 -17.97 7.45 4.38
C SER A 150 -19.06 7.99 5.29
N ASP A 151 -19.89 8.92 4.80
CA ASP A 151 -21.05 9.49 5.53
C ASP A 151 -22.08 8.42 5.95
N ALA A 152 -22.19 7.33 5.19
CA ALA A 152 -23.08 6.23 5.51
C ALA A 152 -22.58 5.32 6.67
N ALA A 153 -21.38 5.56 7.19
CA ALA A 153 -20.85 4.77 8.32
C ALA A 153 -21.56 5.19 9.63
N PRO A 154 -22.15 4.22 10.37
CA PRO A 154 -22.84 4.53 11.63
C PRO A 154 -21.92 5.24 12.63
N LEU A 155 -22.44 6.23 13.35
CA LEU A 155 -21.79 6.98 14.43
C LEU A 155 -20.64 7.90 14.01
N VAL A 156 -19.83 7.53 13.01
CA VAL A 156 -18.61 8.26 12.64
C VAL A 156 -18.66 8.85 11.23
N GLY A 157 -19.68 8.54 10.45
CA GLY A 157 -19.74 8.86 9.01
C GLY A 157 -19.67 10.34 8.72
N SER A 158 -20.54 11.14 9.34
CA SER A 158 -20.55 12.58 9.19
C SER A 158 -19.22 13.22 9.62
N PHE A 159 -18.64 12.77 10.73
CA PHE A 159 -17.31 13.22 11.15
C PHE A 159 -16.23 12.88 10.11
N ALA A 160 -16.23 11.65 9.57
CA ALA A 160 -15.28 11.21 8.57
C ALA A 160 -15.41 12.03 7.27
N LYS A 161 -16.63 12.27 6.80
CA LYS A 161 -16.91 13.14 5.64
C LYS A 161 -16.37 14.57 5.85
N HIS A 162 -16.70 15.20 6.97
CA HIS A 162 -16.21 16.53 7.31
C HIS A 162 -14.69 16.60 7.45
N LEU A 163 -14.08 15.55 7.99
CA LEU A 163 -12.61 15.44 8.09
C LEU A 163 -11.98 15.39 6.69
N LEU A 164 -12.54 14.60 5.77
CA LEU A 164 -12.04 14.47 4.41
C LEU A 164 -12.26 15.73 3.58
N LEU A 165 -13.49 16.24 3.52
CA LEU A 165 -13.84 17.35 2.65
C LEU A 165 -13.54 18.72 3.24
N GLY A 166 -13.53 18.86 4.56
CA GLY A 166 -13.45 20.16 5.23
C GLY A 166 -14.78 20.90 5.31
N GLY A 167 -15.89 20.18 5.10
CA GLY A 167 -17.27 20.71 5.08
C GLY A 167 -18.25 19.67 4.55
N ASP A 168 -19.49 20.07 4.29
CA ASP A 168 -20.56 19.18 3.81
C ASP A 168 -20.37 18.71 2.36
N SER A 169 -19.62 19.48 1.57
CA SER A 169 -19.35 19.22 0.15
C SER A 169 -17.90 19.55 -0.21
N TYR A 170 -17.49 19.11 -1.40
CA TYR A 170 -16.18 19.47 -1.96
C TYR A 170 -16.04 20.99 -2.06
N ASN A 171 -14.97 21.53 -1.50
CA ASN A 171 -14.72 22.97 -1.41
C ASN A 171 -13.22 23.30 -1.54
N ASP A 172 -12.86 24.58 -1.45
CA ASP A 172 -11.47 25.05 -1.63
C ASP A 172 -10.49 24.44 -0.62
N HIS A 173 -10.95 24.02 0.55
CA HIS A 173 -10.10 23.39 1.57
C HIS A 173 -9.87 21.89 1.34
N THR A 174 -10.67 21.23 0.51
CA THR A 174 -10.58 19.78 0.29
C THR A 174 -9.25 19.37 -0.31
N LEU A 175 -8.81 20.05 -1.38
CA LEU A 175 -7.51 19.74 -2.01
C LEU A 175 -6.33 20.02 -1.10
N SER A 176 -6.35 21.11 -0.33
CA SER A 176 -5.30 21.43 0.63
C SER A 176 -5.20 20.36 1.72
N ARG A 177 -6.32 19.82 2.19
CA ARG A 177 -6.35 18.70 3.15
C ARG A 177 -5.78 17.45 2.54
N PHE A 178 -6.21 17.07 1.33
CA PHE A 178 -5.66 15.90 0.65
C PHE A 178 -4.17 16.05 0.38
N TYR A 179 -3.70 17.24 0.04
CA TYR A 179 -2.28 17.51 -0.15
C TYR A 179 -1.48 17.29 1.15
N ILE A 180 -1.92 17.85 2.27
CA ILE A 180 -1.24 17.68 3.56
C ILE A 180 -1.29 16.21 4.00
N LEU A 181 -2.43 15.53 3.82
CA LEU A 181 -2.53 14.09 4.13
C LEU A 181 -1.56 13.28 3.27
N HIS A 182 -1.53 13.53 1.96
CA HIS A 182 -0.72 12.78 1.00
C HIS A 182 0.78 13.06 1.13
N ALA A 183 1.16 14.33 1.23
CA ALA A 183 2.56 14.75 1.17
C ALA A 183 3.27 14.73 2.53
N ALA A 184 2.53 14.82 3.64
CA ALA A 184 3.13 14.92 4.97
C ALA A 184 2.60 13.87 5.94
N VAL A 185 1.30 13.87 6.26
CA VAL A 185 0.76 13.06 7.37
C VAL A 185 0.90 11.56 7.10
N LEU A 186 0.39 11.08 5.97
CA LEU A 186 0.42 9.65 5.65
C LEU A 186 1.84 9.13 5.42
N PRO A 187 2.73 9.78 4.65
CA PRO A 187 4.12 9.34 4.51
C PRO A 187 4.86 9.29 5.85
N THR A 188 4.70 10.32 6.71
CA THR A 188 5.31 10.31 8.05
C THR A 188 4.78 9.16 8.90
N THR A 189 3.47 8.91 8.88
CA THR A 189 2.85 7.79 9.57
C THR A 189 3.40 6.45 9.05
N ILE A 190 3.54 6.29 7.74
CA ILE A 190 4.14 5.08 7.13
C ILE A 190 5.58 4.91 7.62
N VAL A 191 6.41 5.96 7.62
CA VAL A 191 7.80 5.88 8.14
C VAL A 191 7.83 5.38 9.59
N LEU A 192 7.00 5.96 10.45
CA LEU A 192 6.92 5.56 11.87
C LEU A 192 6.44 4.11 12.03
N LEU A 193 5.40 3.72 11.30
CA LEU A 193 4.89 2.34 11.33
C LEU A 193 5.91 1.35 10.76
N VAL A 194 6.65 1.68 9.71
CA VAL A 194 7.72 0.84 9.16
C VAL A 194 8.83 0.67 10.19
N ALA A 195 9.23 1.72 10.88
CA ALA A 195 10.22 1.64 11.94
C ALA A 195 9.79 0.67 13.05
N VAL A 196 8.53 0.77 13.51
CA VAL A 196 7.95 -0.16 14.51
C VAL A 196 7.87 -1.59 13.93
N HIS A 197 7.42 -1.76 12.67
CA HIS A 197 7.31 -3.04 11.99
C HIS A 197 8.65 -3.78 11.92
N ILE A 198 9.70 -3.08 11.49
CA ILE A 198 11.08 -3.63 11.44
C ILE A 198 11.58 -3.95 12.84
N THR A 199 11.33 -3.09 13.83
CA THR A 199 11.71 -3.36 15.22
C THR A 199 11.06 -4.64 15.75
N MET A 200 9.77 -4.85 15.46
CA MET A 200 9.06 -6.07 15.85
C MET A 200 9.63 -7.32 15.15
N ILE A 201 10.05 -7.20 13.87
CA ILE A 201 10.74 -8.29 13.17
C ILE A 201 12.07 -8.61 13.86
N ARG A 202 12.83 -7.60 14.27
CA ARG A 202 14.10 -7.78 14.98
C ARG A 202 13.94 -8.46 16.35
N LEU A 203 12.86 -8.11 17.07
CA LEU A 203 12.56 -8.67 18.38
C LEU A 203 12.05 -10.13 18.32
N HIS A 204 11.21 -10.46 17.33
CA HIS A 204 10.52 -11.75 17.25
C HIS A 204 11.09 -12.71 16.20
N GLY A 205 12.04 -12.24 15.40
CA GLY A 205 12.61 -12.98 14.27
C GLY A 205 11.63 -13.18 13.10
N VAL A 206 12.13 -13.66 11.99
CA VAL A 206 11.36 -14.08 10.81
C VAL A 206 10.88 -15.51 11.00
N THR A 207 9.69 -15.84 10.48
CA THR A 207 9.20 -17.24 10.47
C THR A 207 10.10 -18.09 9.58
N GLU A 208 10.70 -19.12 10.11
CA GLU A 208 11.49 -20.08 9.34
C GLU A 208 10.56 -21.01 8.57
N LEU A 209 10.77 -21.08 7.26
CA LEU A 209 10.09 -22.03 6.39
C LEU A 209 11.10 -23.09 5.97
N LYS A 210 10.75 -24.35 6.20
CA LYS A 210 11.52 -25.50 5.76
C LYS A 210 10.93 -26.05 4.47
N PHE A 211 11.77 -26.27 3.48
CA PHE A 211 11.39 -26.88 2.21
C PHE A 211 12.02 -28.28 2.11
N GLU A 212 11.30 -29.22 1.52
CA GLU A 212 11.74 -30.62 1.37
C GLU A 212 12.99 -30.76 0.47
N ASP A 213 13.23 -29.77 -0.39
CA ASP A 213 14.38 -29.72 -1.29
C ASP A 213 15.66 -29.14 -0.64
N GLU A 214 15.61 -28.75 0.65
CA GLU A 214 16.77 -28.25 1.36
C GLU A 214 17.53 -29.42 2.06
N PRO A 215 18.81 -29.66 1.71
CA PRO A 215 19.62 -30.66 2.39
C PRO A 215 19.76 -30.37 3.89
N ALA A 216 19.57 -31.39 4.72
CA ALA A 216 19.58 -31.25 6.18
C ALA A 216 20.97 -30.84 6.75
N ASP A 217 22.03 -31.02 5.98
CA ASP A 217 23.42 -30.75 6.33
C ASP A 217 23.90 -29.32 5.94
N LYS A 218 23.05 -28.51 5.25
CA LYS A 218 23.41 -27.14 4.93
C LYS A 218 23.08 -26.17 6.06
N PRO A 219 23.88 -25.08 6.22
CA PRO A 219 23.55 -24.02 7.15
C PRO A 219 22.13 -23.47 6.87
N GLN A 220 21.28 -23.41 7.90
CA GLN A 220 19.89 -22.96 7.76
C GLN A 220 19.77 -21.42 7.65
N HIS A 221 20.89 -20.72 7.82
CA HIS A 221 20.99 -19.26 7.78
C HIS A 221 22.16 -18.81 6.92
N PHE A 222 22.04 -17.61 6.37
CA PHE A 222 23.11 -16.90 5.69
C PHE A 222 23.22 -15.47 6.26
N ASN A 223 24.26 -14.73 5.93
CA ASN A 223 24.48 -13.42 6.50
C ASN A 223 23.61 -12.35 5.83
N PHE A 224 23.13 -11.41 6.63
CA PHE A 224 22.45 -10.23 6.10
C PHE A 224 23.37 -9.46 5.13
N PHE A 225 24.61 -9.19 5.55
CA PHE A 225 25.61 -8.55 4.70
C PHE A 225 26.73 -9.56 4.34
N PRO A 226 27.15 -9.67 3.08
CA PRO A 226 26.66 -8.87 1.92
C PRO A 226 25.42 -9.50 1.23
N ASP A 227 25.11 -10.77 1.47
CA ASP A 227 24.30 -11.60 0.57
C ASP A 227 22.85 -11.13 0.44
N HIS A 228 22.16 -10.93 1.58
CA HIS A 228 20.77 -10.50 1.54
C HIS A 228 20.65 -9.06 1.02
N LEU A 229 21.51 -8.17 1.49
CA LEU A 229 21.50 -6.76 1.07
C LEU A 229 21.77 -6.62 -0.43
N LEU A 230 22.71 -7.37 -1.00
CA LEU A 230 22.98 -7.35 -2.44
C LEU A 230 21.76 -7.86 -3.23
N THR A 231 21.08 -8.89 -2.75
CA THR A 231 19.85 -9.39 -3.38
C THR A 231 18.76 -8.30 -3.40
N GLU A 232 18.53 -7.61 -2.28
CA GLU A 232 17.57 -6.51 -2.21
C GLU A 232 17.94 -5.34 -3.13
N ILE A 233 19.23 -4.98 -3.21
CA ILE A 233 19.71 -3.94 -4.14
C ILE A 233 19.47 -4.35 -5.60
N MET A 234 19.76 -5.60 -5.96
CA MET A 234 19.52 -6.11 -7.31
C MET A 234 18.02 -6.08 -7.68
N ILE A 235 17.15 -6.50 -6.77
CA ILE A 235 15.69 -6.40 -6.94
C ILE A 235 15.30 -4.93 -7.15
N GLY A 236 15.84 -4.02 -6.33
CA GLY A 236 15.57 -2.58 -6.47
C GLY A 236 15.99 -2.02 -7.83
N LEU A 237 17.16 -2.43 -8.35
CA LEU A 237 17.62 -2.02 -9.69
C LEU A 237 16.71 -2.56 -10.80
N VAL A 238 16.30 -3.83 -10.73
CA VAL A 238 15.34 -4.42 -11.68
C VAL A 238 14.00 -3.68 -11.63
N LEU A 239 13.51 -3.36 -10.44
CA LEU A 239 12.29 -2.56 -10.28
C LEU A 239 12.45 -1.16 -10.86
N MET A 240 13.60 -0.51 -10.72
CA MET A 240 13.83 0.81 -11.30
C MET A 240 13.85 0.76 -12.83
N ILE A 241 14.43 -0.28 -13.42
CA ILE A 241 14.38 -0.51 -14.87
C ILE A 241 12.92 -0.72 -15.32
N LEU A 242 12.15 -1.54 -14.62
CA LEU A 242 10.74 -1.78 -14.92
C LEU A 242 9.93 -0.48 -14.81
N LEU A 243 10.09 0.28 -13.74
CA LEU A 243 9.42 1.56 -13.54
C LEU A 243 9.75 2.55 -14.66
N SER A 244 11.02 2.64 -15.05
CA SER A 244 11.46 3.52 -16.14
C SER A 244 10.86 3.09 -17.47
N ALA A 245 10.85 1.79 -17.76
CA ALA A 245 10.22 1.25 -18.96
C ALA A 245 8.71 1.58 -18.98
N LEU A 246 8.00 1.36 -17.87
CA LEU A 246 6.57 1.70 -17.77
C LEU A 246 6.34 3.21 -17.90
N ALA A 247 7.17 4.05 -17.30
CA ALA A 247 7.05 5.50 -17.38
C ALA A 247 7.23 6.02 -18.82
N VAL A 248 8.10 5.39 -19.60
CA VAL A 248 8.37 5.78 -21.01
C VAL A 248 7.32 5.21 -21.96
N THR A 249 6.95 3.93 -21.80
CA THR A 249 6.04 3.25 -22.74
C THR A 249 4.57 3.55 -22.46
N LEU A 250 4.22 3.77 -21.21
CA LEU A 250 2.85 4.02 -20.73
C LEU A 250 2.85 5.25 -19.79
N PRO A 251 3.13 6.45 -20.32
CA PRO A 251 3.21 7.66 -19.49
C PRO A 251 1.88 7.98 -18.82
N ALA A 252 1.96 8.65 -17.68
CA ALA A 252 0.77 9.11 -16.95
C ALA A 252 0.05 10.19 -17.76
N THR A 253 -1.11 9.87 -18.30
CA THR A 253 -2.00 10.80 -19.01
C THR A 253 -2.83 11.64 -18.03
N MET A 254 -3.52 12.62 -18.55
CA MET A 254 -4.50 13.44 -17.83
C MET A 254 -5.86 13.35 -18.51
N GLY A 255 -6.91 13.23 -17.70
CA GLY A 255 -8.29 13.38 -18.12
C GLY A 255 -8.71 14.85 -18.24
N PRO A 256 -9.97 15.13 -18.58
CA PRO A 256 -10.51 16.50 -18.61
C PRO A 256 -10.52 17.11 -17.20
N LYS A 257 -10.37 18.44 -17.12
CA LYS A 257 -10.46 19.22 -15.89
C LYS A 257 -11.79 18.97 -15.19
N ALA A 258 -11.77 18.93 -13.86
CA ALA A 258 -12.97 18.73 -13.04
C ALA A 258 -14.05 19.79 -13.33
N ASN A 259 -15.26 19.31 -13.58
CA ASN A 259 -16.45 20.12 -13.68
C ASN A 259 -17.51 19.60 -12.69
N PRO A 260 -17.76 20.32 -11.59
CA PRO A 260 -18.74 19.93 -10.58
C PRO A 260 -20.19 19.84 -11.08
N LEU A 261 -20.50 20.47 -12.21
CA LEU A 261 -21.86 20.54 -12.76
C LEU A 261 -22.19 19.37 -13.71
N VAL A 262 -21.18 18.57 -14.08
CA VAL A 262 -21.34 17.48 -15.05
C VAL A 262 -20.84 16.18 -14.41
N THR A 263 -21.77 15.29 -14.07
CA THR A 263 -21.41 13.95 -13.59
C THR A 263 -20.97 13.07 -14.75
N PRO A 264 -19.80 12.41 -14.70
CA PRO A 264 -19.40 11.46 -15.73
C PRO A 264 -20.39 10.27 -15.82
N GLU A 265 -20.58 9.73 -17.01
CA GLU A 265 -21.42 8.55 -17.21
C GLU A 265 -20.88 7.33 -16.46
N GLU A 266 -19.54 7.16 -16.45
CA GLU A 266 -18.88 6.10 -15.69
C GLU A 266 -17.88 6.70 -14.70
N ILE A 267 -18.05 6.39 -13.41
CA ILE A 267 -17.11 6.73 -12.35
C ILE A 267 -16.54 5.41 -11.83
N LYS A 268 -15.38 5.00 -12.38
CA LYS A 268 -14.63 3.86 -11.85
C LYS A 268 -13.44 4.36 -11.03
N PRO A 269 -13.22 3.82 -9.82
CA PRO A 269 -12.03 4.14 -9.04
C PRO A 269 -10.78 3.47 -9.66
N GLU A 270 -9.61 3.72 -9.08
CA GLU A 270 -8.39 2.98 -9.41
C GLU A 270 -8.56 1.48 -9.09
N TRP A 271 -7.85 0.62 -9.85
CA TRP A 271 -8.01 -0.84 -9.84
C TRP A 271 -7.95 -1.49 -8.45
N PHE A 272 -7.16 -0.95 -7.53
CA PHE A 272 -7.02 -1.48 -6.17
C PHE A 272 -8.25 -1.22 -5.28
N PHE A 273 -9.21 -0.45 -5.76
CA PHE A 273 -10.51 -0.26 -5.14
C PHE A 273 -11.64 -1.04 -5.83
N TYR A 274 -11.39 -1.75 -6.92
CA TYR A 274 -12.44 -2.48 -7.66
C TYR A 274 -13.22 -3.46 -6.78
N VAL A 275 -12.54 -4.18 -5.88
CA VAL A 275 -13.21 -5.12 -4.96
C VAL A 275 -14.20 -4.39 -4.07
N SER A 276 -13.78 -3.31 -3.41
CA SER A 276 -14.66 -2.54 -2.51
C SER A 276 -15.77 -1.83 -3.28
N PHE A 277 -15.47 -1.31 -4.47
CA PHE A 277 -16.44 -0.66 -5.33
C PHE A 277 -17.51 -1.66 -5.80
N ARG A 278 -17.10 -2.87 -6.22
CA ARG A 278 -18.05 -3.93 -6.59
C ARG A 278 -18.90 -4.36 -5.41
N TRP A 279 -18.29 -4.52 -4.23
CA TRP A 279 -18.98 -4.86 -3.00
C TRP A 279 -20.08 -3.85 -2.67
N LEU A 280 -19.78 -2.55 -2.77
CA LEU A 280 -20.75 -1.47 -2.57
C LEU A 280 -21.93 -1.49 -3.55
N LYS A 281 -21.72 -1.99 -4.78
CA LYS A 281 -22.79 -2.13 -5.78
C LYS A 281 -23.67 -3.39 -5.59
N MET A 282 -23.22 -4.37 -4.81
CA MET A 282 -23.96 -5.63 -4.60
C MET A 282 -25.01 -5.51 -3.50
N PHE A 283 -24.90 -4.54 -2.60
CA PHE A 283 -25.72 -4.38 -1.41
C PHE A 283 -26.26 -2.94 -1.29
N SER A 284 -27.24 -2.74 -0.41
CA SER A 284 -27.60 -1.38 -0.01
C SER A 284 -26.39 -0.69 0.65
N LEU A 285 -26.27 0.62 0.47
CA LEU A 285 -25.08 1.37 0.93
C LEU A 285 -24.74 1.12 2.40
N SER A 286 -25.74 1.15 3.28
CA SER A 286 -25.53 0.92 4.72
C SER A 286 -25.01 -0.50 5.01
N VAL A 287 -25.58 -1.53 4.36
CA VAL A 287 -25.13 -2.92 4.52
C VAL A 287 -23.71 -3.10 4.00
N ALA A 288 -23.39 -2.51 2.83
CA ALA A 288 -22.07 -2.59 2.24
C ALA A 288 -21.01 -1.92 3.12
N VAL A 289 -21.28 -0.72 3.63
CA VAL A 289 -20.36 0.01 4.51
C VAL A 289 -20.14 -0.74 5.83
N ILE A 290 -21.20 -1.19 6.49
CA ILE A 290 -21.12 -1.93 7.76
C ILE A 290 -20.36 -3.25 7.56
N SER A 291 -20.69 -4.03 6.53
CA SER A 291 -20.01 -5.29 6.25
C SER A 291 -18.53 -5.10 5.88
N THR A 292 -18.19 -4.05 5.14
CA THR A 292 -16.78 -3.67 4.89
C THR A 292 -16.05 -3.38 6.20
N GLY A 293 -16.69 -2.63 7.13
CA GLY A 293 -16.13 -2.38 8.46
C GLY A 293 -15.85 -3.68 9.24
N PHE A 294 -16.78 -4.64 9.20
CA PHE A 294 -16.56 -5.96 9.82
C PHE A 294 -15.46 -6.76 9.14
N ILE A 295 -15.36 -6.74 7.81
CA ILE A 295 -14.28 -7.41 7.07
C ILE A 295 -12.92 -6.82 7.47
N VAL A 296 -12.79 -5.49 7.48
CA VAL A 296 -11.55 -4.81 7.88
C VAL A 296 -11.20 -5.13 9.33
N ALA A 297 -12.18 -5.09 10.26
CA ALA A 297 -11.95 -5.46 11.66
C ALA A 297 -11.51 -6.92 11.79
N ALA A 298 -12.12 -7.85 11.05
CA ALA A 298 -11.71 -9.25 11.03
C ALA A 298 -10.28 -9.43 10.48
N MET A 299 -9.88 -8.67 9.47
CA MET A 299 -8.51 -8.69 8.95
C MET A 299 -7.49 -8.25 10.01
N PHE A 300 -7.78 -7.18 10.78
CA PHE A 300 -6.91 -6.75 11.88
C PHE A 300 -6.84 -7.80 12.99
N LEU A 301 -7.97 -8.40 13.34
CA LEU A 301 -8.10 -9.37 14.43
C LEU A 301 -7.77 -10.80 13.99
N TRP A 302 -7.34 -11.01 12.76
CA TRP A 302 -7.14 -12.34 12.18
C TRP A 302 -6.28 -13.29 13.03
N PRO A 303 -5.16 -12.89 13.65
CA PRO A 303 -4.36 -13.79 14.48
C PRO A 303 -5.13 -14.44 15.63
N TRP A 304 -6.05 -13.69 16.25
CA TRP A 304 -6.89 -14.19 17.33
C TRP A 304 -8.07 -15.00 16.81
N ILE A 305 -8.64 -14.64 15.67
CA ILE A 305 -9.67 -15.42 14.97
C ILE A 305 -9.11 -16.79 14.59
N ASP A 306 -7.90 -16.86 14.02
CA ASP A 306 -7.20 -18.11 13.68
C ASP A 306 -7.07 -19.05 14.89
N ILE A 307 -6.70 -18.53 16.06
CA ILE A 307 -6.62 -19.32 17.29
C ILE A 307 -7.98 -19.99 17.62
N VAL A 308 -9.06 -19.21 17.56
CA VAL A 308 -10.40 -19.71 17.83
C VAL A 308 -10.84 -20.73 16.79
N LEU A 309 -10.65 -20.45 15.50
CA LEU A 309 -11.02 -21.33 14.41
C LEU A 309 -10.28 -22.68 14.50
N ARG A 310 -8.97 -22.69 14.72
CA ARG A 310 -8.18 -23.92 14.89
C ARG A 310 -8.65 -24.75 16.09
N LYS A 311 -9.00 -24.08 17.20
CA LYS A 311 -9.54 -24.76 18.38
C LYS A 311 -10.89 -25.43 18.12
N ILE A 312 -11.79 -24.77 17.34
CA ILE A 312 -13.12 -25.30 17.01
C ILE A 312 -13.03 -26.41 15.96
N THR A 313 -12.30 -26.19 14.88
CA THR A 313 -12.22 -27.11 13.74
C THR A 313 -11.22 -28.24 13.94
N LYS A 314 -10.33 -28.12 14.92
CA LYS A 314 -9.18 -29.02 15.15
C LYS A 314 -8.27 -29.17 13.91
N SER A 315 -8.24 -28.15 13.05
CA SER A 315 -7.42 -28.11 11.84
C SER A 315 -6.45 -26.93 11.90
N GLU A 316 -5.17 -27.20 11.70
CA GLU A 316 -4.12 -26.18 11.62
C GLU A 316 -4.19 -25.37 10.32
N ASP A 317 -4.81 -25.93 9.26
CA ASP A 317 -4.84 -25.36 7.92
C ASP A 317 -6.15 -24.60 7.60
N ILE A 318 -7.08 -24.49 8.55
CA ILE A 318 -8.38 -23.87 8.31
C ILE A 318 -8.24 -22.43 7.73
N SER A 319 -7.28 -21.67 8.24
CA SER A 319 -7.02 -20.30 7.75
C SER A 319 -6.53 -20.29 6.31
N ILE A 320 -5.76 -21.29 5.89
CA ILE A 320 -5.28 -21.42 4.51
C ILE A 320 -6.47 -21.62 3.57
N TYR A 321 -7.40 -22.50 3.90
CA TYR A 321 -8.62 -22.73 3.09
C TYR A 321 -9.49 -21.47 3.00
N ILE A 322 -9.69 -20.78 4.12
CA ILE A 322 -10.42 -19.50 4.13
C ILE A 322 -9.70 -18.47 3.25
N GLY A 323 -8.37 -18.39 3.36
CA GLY A 323 -7.56 -17.48 2.55
C GLY A 323 -7.64 -17.78 1.06
N ILE A 324 -7.62 -19.04 0.67
CA ILE A 324 -7.80 -19.47 -0.74
C ILE A 324 -9.16 -19.00 -1.26
N LEU A 325 -10.24 -19.28 -0.51
CA LEU A 325 -11.58 -18.85 -0.89
C LEU A 325 -11.69 -17.32 -1.00
N ALA A 326 -11.16 -16.60 -0.01
CA ALA A 326 -11.13 -15.14 -0.01
C ALA A 326 -10.33 -14.58 -1.20
N THR A 327 -9.19 -15.18 -1.53
CA THR A 327 -8.36 -14.78 -2.68
C THR A 327 -9.11 -14.97 -4.00
N PHE A 328 -9.78 -16.09 -4.20
CA PHE A 328 -10.61 -16.31 -5.39
C PHE A 328 -11.76 -15.30 -5.48
N ALA A 329 -12.41 -14.99 -4.36
CA ALA A 329 -13.45 -13.97 -4.32
C ALA A 329 -12.90 -12.58 -4.67
N LEU A 330 -11.75 -12.18 -4.10
CA LEU A 330 -11.09 -10.91 -4.40
C LEU A 330 -10.71 -10.80 -5.88
N ILE A 331 -10.08 -11.83 -6.45
CA ILE A 331 -9.72 -11.87 -7.88
C ILE A 331 -10.98 -11.82 -8.73
N GLY A 332 -11.99 -12.63 -8.42
CA GLY A 332 -13.24 -12.66 -9.16
C GLY A 332 -13.96 -11.31 -9.19
N LEU A 333 -14.06 -10.63 -8.04
CA LEU A 333 -14.68 -9.30 -7.95
C LEU A 333 -13.84 -8.24 -8.70
N THR A 334 -12.52 -8.30 -8.60
CA THR A 334 -11.62 -7.38 -9.32
C THR A 334 -11.74 -7.54 -10.82
N VAL A 335 -11.68 -8.77 -11.33
CA VAL A 335 -11.78 -9.07 -12.77
C VAL A 335 -13.18 -8.71 -13.29
N TYR A 336 -14.23 -9.07 -12.53
CA TYR A 336 -15.60 -8.72 -12.90
C TYR A 336 -15.73 -7.19 -13.08
N GLU A 337 -15.28 -6.39 -12.08
CA GLU A 337 -15.38 -4.94 -12.14
C GLU A 337 -14.48 -4.32 -13.24
N ALA A 338 -13.35 -4.94 -13.54
CA ALA A 338 -12.48 -4.50 -14.63
C ALA A 338 -13.13 -4.63 -16.01
N VAL A 339 -13.92 -5.70 -16.23
CA VAL A 339 -14.47 -6.06 -17.54
C VAL A 339 -15.87 -5.49 -17.78
N VAL A 340 -16.65 -5.29 -16.71
CA VAL A 340 -18.03 -4.77 -16.85
C VAL A 340 -18.00 -3.29 -17.21
N HIS A 341 -18.66 -2.93 -18.31
CA HIS A 341 -19.04 -1.55 -18.65
C HIS A 341 -20.36 -1.23 -17.96
N HIS A 342 -20.44 -0.08 -17.33
CA HIS A 342 -21.62 0.41 -16.59
C HIS A 342 -22.27 1.57 -17.32
#